data_a7d496ea2698363ef0754a77e7911c56
#
_entry.id   a7d496ea2698363ef0754a77e7911c56
#
_cell.length_a   1.000
_cell.length_b   1.000
_cell.length_c   1.000
_cell.angle_alpha   90.00
_cell.angle_beta   90.00
_cell.angle_gamma   90.00
#
_symmetry.space_group_name_H-M   'P 1'
#
loop_
_entity.id
_entity.type
_entity.pdbx_description
1 polymer ?
#
loop_
_entity_poly.entity_id
_entity_poly.type
_entity_poly.pdbx_seq_one_letter_code
_entity_poly.pdbx_strand_id
1 'polypeptide(L)'
;MTTAPPVLRTIALSKAYGKRLAVDRLELEVGSAELFGFLGPNGAGKTTTIRMALGLVAPTGGSVEVLGRDVRAHRAQILPRVGALVESPALYGYLSGRDNLRVVGDLLGGVSKKRIDEVLDIVSLKGRERDRVRTYSMGMKQRLGLAIALLHDPDLLILDEPANGLDPAGIVEMRDLLRELAASGKTVFISSHVLSEVQQICTRVAIINHGRLVRVAPVAELIQAPGEYEVKVDTPRELAAALRLQPWARDARAEDGLVITTAPDGRGRELIKFLVAHGHEPDAVSPKHRDLEDIFLSLTEGDTGN
;
A
#
# COMPACT_ATOMS: atom_id res chain seq x y z
N MET A 1 23.91 -13.19 -3.03
CA MET A 1 22.88 -13.38 -2.00
C MET A 1 21.64 -13.91 -2.74
N THR A 2 21.28 -15.17 -2.55
CA THR A 2 20.07 -15.76 -3.11
C THR A 2 18.88 -15.11 -2.39
N THR A 3 18.18 -14.21 -3.08
CA THR A 3 16.93 -13.65 -2.58
C THR A 3 15.91 -14.78 -2.40
N ALA A 4 15.22 -14.83 -1.26
CA ALA A 4 14.15 -15.78 -1.03
C ALA A 4 13.10 -15.67 -2.17
N PRO A 5 12.48 -16.78 -2.58
CA PRO A 5 11.49 -16.74 -3.65
C PRO A 5 10.31 -15.82 -3.26
N PRO A 6 9.73 -15.11 -4.23
CA PRO A 6 8.61 -14.22 -3.97
C PRO A 6 7.40 -14.99 -3.46
N VAL A 7 6.67 -14.39 -2.52
CA VAL A 7 5.42 -14.93 -1.96
C VAL A 7 4.26 -14.81 -2.93
N LEU A 8 4.26 -13.75 -3.74
CA LEU A 8 3.31 -13.56 -4.84
C LEU A 8 4.11 -13.10 -6.07
N ARG A 9 3.86 -13.74 -7.21
CA ARG A 9 4.46 -13.40 -8.49
C ARG A 9 3.44 -13.46 -9.60
N THR A 10 3.43 -12.47 -10.48
CA THR A 10 2.65 -12.49 -11.72
C THR A 10 3.59 -12.53 -12.91
N ILE A 11 3.24 -13.30 -13.93
CA ILE A 11 4.05 -13.51 -15.13
C ILE A 11 3.16 -13.22 -16.34
N ALA A 12 3.41 -12.09 -17.02
CA ALA A 12 2.64 -11.58 -18.13
C ALA A 12 1.12 -11.67 -17.91
N LEU A 13 0.69 -11.42 -16.67
CA LEU A 13 -0.69 -11.64 -16.21
C LEU A 13 -1.65 -10.72 -16.96
N SER A 14 -2.65 -11.30 -17.60
CA SER A 14 -3.62 -10.55 -18.39
C SER A 14 -5.05 -11.00 -18.12
N LYS A 15 -5.98 -10.03 -18.12
CA LYS A 15 -7.41 -10.29 -18.01
C LYS A 15 -8.23 -9.40 -18.93
N ALA A 16 -8.95 -9.99 -19.84
CA ALA A 16 -9.94 -9.32 -20.67
C ALA A 16 -11.37 -9.70 -20.25
N TYR A 17 -12.28 -8.72 -20.26
CA TYR A 17 -13.71 -8.88 -20.16
C TYR A 17 -14.35 -8.35 -21.45
N GLY A 18 -14.68 -9.26 -22.35
CA GLY A 18 -15.09 -8.90 -23.70
C GLY A 18 -13.96 -8.13 -24.42
N LYS A 19 -14.24 -6.89 -24.83
CA LYS A 19 -13.26 -6.02 -25.49
C LYS A 19 -12.40 -5.20 -24.50
N ARG A 20 -12.76 -5.16 -23.23
CA ARG A 20 -12.03 -4.39 -22.22
C ARG A 20 -10.90 -5.22 -21.62
N LEU A 21 -9.68 -4.77 -21.79
CA LEU A 21 -8.52 -5.31 -21.12
C LEU A 21 -8.39 -4.67 -19.71
N ALA A 22 -8.69 -5.45 -18.68
CA ALA A 22 -8.69 -4.98 -17.30
C ALA A 22 -7.30 -5.09 -16.65
N VAL A 23 -6.49 -6.06 -17.09
CA VAL A 23 -5.08 -6.24 -16.71
C VAL A 23 -4.31 -6.66 -17.96
N ASP A 24 -3.18 -5.99 -18.24
CA ASP A 24 -2.38 -6.18 -19.45
C ASP A 24 -0.94 -6.52 -19.09
N ARG A 25 -0.56 -7.77 -19.23
CA ARG A 25 0.80 -8.32 -19.07
C ARG A 25 1.51 -7.83 -17.80
N LEU A 26 0.77 -7.85 -16.67
CA LEU A 26 1.28 -7.41 -15.38
C LEU A 26 2.42 -8.34 -14.91
N GLU A 27 3.59 -7.73 -14.65
CA GLU A 27 4.75 -8.38 -14.03
C GLU A 27 4.93 -7.80 -12.62
N LEU A 28 4.78 -8.62 -11.60
CA LEU A 28 4.86 -8.20 -10.20
C LEU A 28 5.53 -9.25 -9.35
N GLU A 29 6.36 -8.85 -8.40
CA GLU A 29 6.94 -9.71 -7.38
C GLU A 29 6.80 -9.07 -6.00
N VAL A 30 6.25 -9.83 -5.05
CA VAL A 30 6.09 -9.46 -3.64
C VAL A 30 6.93 -10.40 -2.81
N GLY A 31 7.81 -9.85 -1.99
CA GLY A 31 8.70 -10.60 -1.10
C GLY A 31 7.98 -11.14 0.14
N SER A 32 8.71 -11.88 0.96
CA SER A 32 8.22 -12.35 2.26
C SER A 32 8.39 -11.28 3.34
N ALA A 33 7.52 -11.31 4.35
CA ALA A 33 7.56 -10.44 5.52
C ALA A 33 7.62 -8.93 5.18
N GLU A 34 6.89 -8.52 4.14
CA GLU A 34 6.76 -7.12 3.77
C GLU A 34 5.30 -6.65 3.77
N LEU A 35 5.09 -5.36 3.99
CA LEU A 35 3.82 -4.69 3.78
C LEU A 35 3.89 -4.01 2.42
N PHE A 36 3.23 -4.62 1.43
CA PHE A 36 3.29 -4.24 0.03
C PHE A 36 2.01 -3.51 -0.40
N GLY A 37 2.15 -2.32 -0.98
CA GLY A 37 1.05 -1.52 -1.51
C GLY A 37 0.84 -1.73 -3.01
N PHE A 38 -0.40 -1.94 -3.43
CA PHE A 38 -0.81 -2.05 -4.82
C PHE A 38 -1.73 -0.89 -5.18
N LEU A 39 -1.18 0.15 -5.79
CA LEU A 39 -1.77 1.46 -5.94
C LEU A 39 -2.30 1.72 -7.34
N GLY A 40 -3.38 2.45 -7.42
CA GLY A 40 -3.92 2.91 -8.70
C GLY A 40 -5.33 3.45 -8.57
N PRO A 41 -5.83 4.21 -9.55
CA PRO A 41 -7.16 4.76 -9.52
C PRO A 41 -8.24 3.67 -9.59
N ASN A 42 -9.48 4.06 -9.38
CA ASN A 42 -10.60 3.15 -9.57
C ASN A 42 -10.66 2.67 -11.02
N GLY A 43 -10.81 1.35 -11.19
CA GLY A 43 -10.80 0.73 -12.53
C GLY A 43 -9.41 0.44 -13.11
N ALA A 44 -8.32 0.71 -12.38
CA ALA A 44 -6.95 0.40 -12.82
C ALA A 44 -6.62 -1.10 -12.90
N GLY A 45 -7.49 -1.99 -12.38
CA GLY A 45 -7.28 -3.44 -12.43
C GLY A 45 -6.91 -4.09 -11.10
N LYS A 46 -6.86 -3.32 -9.98
CA LYS A 46 -6.46 -3.80 -8.64
C LYS A 46 -7.25 -5.02 -8.18
N THR A 47 -8.56 -4.89 -8.00
CA THR A 47 -9.45 -5.98 -7.58
C THR A 47 -9.43 -7.17 -8.55
N THR A 48 -9.30 -6.92 -9.86
CA THR A 48 -9.18 -7.99 -10.87
C THR A 48 -7.90 -8.80 -10.66
N THR A 49 -6.77 -8.13 -10.40
CA THR A 49 -5.49 -8.79 -10.09
C THR A 49 -5.59 -9.61 -8.81
N ILE A 50 -6.16 -9.04 -7.75
CA ILE A 50 -6.41 -9.73 -6.47
C ILE A 50 -7.27 -10.98 -6.68
N ARG A 51 -8.38 -10.86 -7.43
CA ARG A 51 -9.24 -12.01 -7.72
C ARG A 51 -8.53 -13.11 -8.49
N MET A 52 -7.61 -12.76 -9.40
CA MET A 52 -6.77 -13.75 -10.10
C MET A 52 -5.76 -14.39 -9.15
N ALA A 53 -5.12 -13.62 -8.26
CA ALA A 53 -4.19 -14.13 -7.25
C ALA A 53 -4.85 -15.09 -6.24
N LEU A 54 -6.14 -14.94 -5.99
CA LEU A 54 -6.94 -15.83 -5.15
C LEU A 54 -7.58 -16.99 -5.95
N GLY A 55 -7.37 -17.07 -7.26
CA GLY A 55 -8.00 -18.06 -8.12
C GLY A 55 -9.54 -17.93 -8.22
N LEU A 56 -10.09 -16.76 -7.88
CA LEU A 56 -11.53 -16.46 -8.02
C LEU A 56 -11.92 -16.16 -9.46
N VAL A 57 -10.96 -15.68 -10.25
CA VAL A 57 -11.11 -15.38 -11.67
C VAL A 57 -9.92 -15.96 -12.43
N ALA A 58 -10.18 -16.70 -13.51
CA ALA A 58 -9.11 -17.20 -14.35
C ALA A 58 -8.51 -16.08 -15.23
N PRO A 59 -7.17 -15.96 -15.34
CA PRO A 59 -6.56 -15.06 -16.30
C PRO A 59 -6.89 -15.46 -17.74
N THR A 60 -6.85 -14.50 -18.66
CA THR A 60 -6.95 -14.74 -20.11
C THR A 60 -5.56 -14.97 -20.74
N GLY A 61 -4.49 -14.59 -20.06
CA GLY A 61 -3.11 -14.82 -20.44
C GLY A 61 -2.19 -14.72 -19.24
N GLY A 62 -1.02 -15.33 -19.34
CA GLY A 62 -0.05 -15.36 -18.26
C GLY A 62 -0.47 -16.24 -17.08
N SER A 63 0.24 -16.10 -15.96
CA SER A 63 0.02 -16.89 -14.74
C SER A 63 0.24 -16.09 -13.47
N VAL A 64 -0.26 -16.63 -12.34
CA VAL A 64 0.00 -16.13 -10.99
C VAL A 64 0.53 -17.29 -10.14
N GLU A 65 1.64 -17.02 -9.49
CA GLU A 65 2.22 -17.91 -8.47
C GLU A 65 2.02 -17.28 -7.09
N VAL A 66 1.55 -18.08 -6.15
CA VAL A 66 1.43 -17.72 -4.73
C VAL A 66 2.12 -18.79 -3.89
N LEU A 67 2.97 -18.37 -2.97
CA LEU A 67 3.80 -19.26 -2.15
C LEU A 67 4.61 -20.27 -3.00
N GLY A 68 5.12 -19.79 -4.16
CA GLY A 68 5.92 -20.57 -5.10
C GLY A 68 5.14 -21.60 -5.92
N ARG A 69 3.80 -21.49 -6.01
CA ARG A 69 2.93 -22.42 -6.71
C ARG A 69 1.97 -21.71 -7.65
N ASP A 70 1.75 -22.26 -8.84
CA ASP A 70 0.72 -21.76 -9.75
C ASP A 70 -0.68 -21.88 -9.13
N VAL A 71 -1.42 -20.77 -9.09
CA VAL A 71 -2.73 -20.69 -8.42
C VAL A 71 -3.78 -21.57 -9.10
N ARG A 72 -3.72 -21.75 -10.43
CA ARG A 72 -4.71 -22.55 -11.16
C ARG A 72 -4.54 -24.03 -10.88
N ALA A 73 -3.28 -24.48 -10.79
CA ALA A 73 -2.96 -25.90 -10.59
C ALA A 73 -3.02 -26.33 -9.11
N HIS A 74 -2.72 -25.41 -8.17
CA HIS A 74 -2.48 -25.76 -6.76
C HIS A 74 -3.35 -24.99 -5.76
N ARG A 75 -4.51 -24.46 -6.19
CA ARG A 75 -5.41 -23.63 -5.37
C ARG A 75 -5.71 -24.25 -3.99
N ALA A 76 -6.03 -25.54 -3.94
CA ALA A 76 -6.36 -26.23 -2.69
C ALA A 76 -5.20 -26.27 -1.67
N GLN A 77 -3.95 -26.18 -2.14
CA GLN A 77 -2.76 -26.17 -1.29
C GLN A 77 -2.35 -24.75 -0.89
N ILE A 78 -2.73 -23.74 -1.68
CA ILE A 78 -2.39 -22.33 -1.48
C ILE A 78 -3.36 -21.67 -0.52
N LEU A 79 -4.67 -21.79 -0.75
CA LEU A 79 -5.71 -21.04 -0.02
C LEU A 79 -5.69 -21.25 1.50
N PRO A 80 -5.37 -22.42 2.06
CA PRO A 80 -5.22 -22.61 3.50
C PRO A 80 -4.11 -21.77 4.14
N ARG A 81 -3.22 -21.18 3.34
CA ARG A 81 -2.10 -20.33 3.78
C ARG A 81 -2.27 -18.86 3.39
N VAL A 82 -3.42 -18.51 2.82
CA VAL A 82 -3.73 -17.15 2.35
C VAL A 82 -4.99 -16.64 3.03
N GLY A 83 -4.87 -15.58 3.81
CA GLY A 83 -6.01 -14.82 4.32
C GLY A 83 -6.41 -13.74 3.32
N ALA A 84 -7.69 -13.56 3.08
CA ALA A 84 -8.14 -12.56 2.12
C ALA A 84 -9.36 -11.77 2.62
N LEU A 85 -9.35 -10.47 2.32
CA LEU A 85 -10.51 -9.58 2.43
C LEU A 85 -10.65 -8.87 1.09
N VAL A 86 -11.69 -9.25 0.32
CA VAL A 86 -11.95 -8.69 -1.02
C VAL A 86 -13.26 -7.94 -0.97
N GLU A 87 -13.21 -6.64 -1.27
CA GLU A 87 -14.37 -5.74 -1.14
C GLU A 87 -14.89 -5.68 0.30
N SER A 88 -16.19 -5.86 0.52
CA SER A 88 -16.80 -5.84 1.85
C SER A 88 -16.81 -7.24 2.47
N PRO A 89 -16.56 -7.36 3.79
CA PRO A 89 -16.61 -8.65 4.45
C PRO A 89 -18.03 -9.23 4.45
N ALA A 90 -18.16 -10.49 3.99
CA ALA A 90 -19.41 -11.23 4.00
C ALA A 90 -19.73 -11.71 5.43
N LEU A 91 -20.49 -10.93 6.20
CA LEU A 91 -20.80 -11.19 7.59
C LEU A 91 -22.28 -11.51 7.80
N TYR A 92 -22.55 -12.46 8.69
CA TYR A 92 -23.91 -12.76 9.14
C TYR A 92 -24.34 -11.74 10.20
N GLY A 93 -25.07 -10.71 9.80
CA GLY A 93 -25.44 -9.58 10.67
C GLY A 93 -26.30 -9.97 11.89
N TYR A 94 -27.04 -11.09 11.85
CA TYR A 94 -27.85 -11.61 12.95
C TYR A 94 -27.04 -12.42 13.97
N LEU A 95 -25.84 -12.87 13.62
CA LEU A 95 -24.91 -13.55 14.52
C LEU A 95 -24.05 -12.55 15.27
N SER A 96 -23.44 -13.01 16.37
CA SER A 96 -22.39 -12.26 17.06
C SER A 96 -21.07 -12.29 16.28
N GLY A 97 -20.11 -11.39 16.62
CA GLY A 97 -18.77 -11.43 16.03
C GLY A 97 -18.09 -12.78 16.23
N ARG A 98 -18.18 -13.34 17.44
CA ARG A 98 -17.65 -14.66 17.81
C ARG A 98 -18.30 -15.79 17.01
N ASP A 99 -19.62 -15.75 16.83
CA ASP A 99 -20.31 -16.80 16.07
C ASP A 99 -20.00 -16.71 14.57
N ASN A 100 -19.80 -15.53 14.02
CA ASN A 100 -19.25 -15.39 12.65
C ASN A 100 -17.91 -16.11 12.51
N LEU A 101 -16.98 -15.92 13.45
CA LEU A 101 -15.68 -16.60 13.45
C LEU A 101 -15.82 -18.12 13.60
N ARG A 102 -16.77 -18.60 14.42
CA ARG A 102 -17.04 -20.03 14.54
C ARG A 102 -17.52 -20.64 13.22
N VAL A 103 -18.54 -20.02 12.61
CA VAL A 103 -19.10 -20.52 11.34
C VAL A 103 -18.00 -20.65 10.27
N VAL A 104 -17.14 -19.63 10.14
CA VAL A 104 -16.02 -19.72 9.21
C VAL A 104 -14.98 -20.76 9.65
N GLY A 105 -14.67 -20.80 10.95
CA GLY A 105 -13.77 -21.81 11.52
C GLY A 105 -14.20 -23.25 11.26
N ASP A 106 -15.50 -23.51 11.38
CA ASP A 106 -16.08 -24.84 11.09
C ASP A 106 -15.94 -25.19 9.59
N LEU A 107 -16.10 -24.22 8.68
CA LEU A 107 -15.88 -24.39 7.24
C LEU A 107 -14.41 -24.65 6.89
N LEU A 108 -13.48 -24.18 7.72
CA LEU A 108 -12.03 -24.41 7.57
C LEU A 108 -11.56 -25.74 8.17
N GLY A 109 -12.46 -26.61 8.64
CA GLY A 109 -12.14 -27.89 9.25
C GLY A 109 -12.02 -27.85 10.77
N GLY A 110 -12.47 -26.78 11.40
CA GLY A 110 -12.45 -26.54 12.83
C GLY A 110 -11.33 -25.62 13.29
N VAL A 111 -11.70 -24.65 14.13
CA VAL A 111 -10.74 -23.71 14.75
C VAL A 111 -10.95 -23.70 16.26
N SER A 112 -9.85 -23.75 17.04
CA SER A 112 -9.92 -23.78 18.48
C SER A 112 -10.53 -22.47 19.07
N LYS A 113 -11.19 -22.59 20.23
CA LYS A 113 -11.68 -21.39 20.95
C LYS A 113 -10.54 -20.42 21.26
N LYS A 114 -9.37 -20.96 21.61
CA LYS A 114 -8.16 -20.16 21.87
C LYS A 114 -7.79 -19.30 20.66
N ARG A 115 -7.79 -19.89 19.46
CA ARG A 115 -7.48 -19.16 18.22
C ARG A 115 -8.51 -18.06 17.92
N ILE A 116 -9.81 -18.32 18.17
CA ILE A 116 -10.84 -17.31 18.05
C ILE A 116 -10.59 -16.14 19.02
N ASP A 117 -10.21 -16.44 20.27
CA ASP A 117 -9.88 -15.41 21.27
C ASP A 117 -8.65 -14.60 20.86
N GLU A 118 -7.62 -15.26 20.34
CA GLU A 118 -6.39 -14.60 19.81
C GLU A 118 -6.69 -13.63 18.67
N VAL A 119 -7.47 -14.05 17.65
CA VAL A 119 -7.75 -13.16 16.52
C VAL A 119 -8.68 -12.00 16.93
N LEU A 120 -9.61 -12.21 17.86
CA LEU A 120 -10.43 -11.13 18.42
C LEU A 120 -9.59 -10.11 19.18
N ASP A 121 -8.56 -10.55 19.88
CA ASP A 121 -7.61 -9.69 20.57
C ASP A 121 -6.76 -8.88 19.57
N ILE A 122 -6.18 -9.55 18.58
CA ILE A 122 -5.39 -8.94 17.51
C ILE A 122 -6.16 -7.79 16.84
N VAL A 123 -7.44 -8.00 16.49
CA VAL A 123 -8.25 -6.96 15.82
C VAL A 123 -8.99 -6.03 16.78
N SER A 124 -8.68 -6.07 18.07
CA SER A 124 -9.30 -5.21 19.11
C SER A 124 -10.84 -5.27 19.16
N LEU A 125 -11.40 -6.47 18.97
CA LEU A 125 -12.85 -6.72 19.12
C LEU A 125 -13.21 -7.43 20.42
N LYS A 126 -12.24 -7.66 21.32
CA LYS A 126 -12.49 -8.22 22.64
C LYS A 126 -13.39 -7.29 23.47
N GLY A 127 -14.39 -7.87 24.13
CA GLY A 127 -15.43 -7.13 24.85
C GLY A 127 -16.64 -6.74 24.00
N ARG A 128 -16.54 -6.82 22.67
CA ARG A 128 -17.65 -6.59 21.73
C ARG A 128 -18.00 -7.83 20.92
N GLU A 129 -17.27 -8.92 21.08
CA GLU A 129 -17.38 -10.15 20.30
C GLU A 129 -18.73 -10.87 20.44
N ARG A 130 -19.50 -10.56 21.49
CA ARG A 130 -20.83 -11.12 21.75
C ARG A 130 -21.98 -10.30 21.17
N ASP A 131 -21.69 -9.05 20.76
CA ASP A 131 -22.68 -8.18 20.14
C ASP A 131 -23.01 -8.67 18.73
N ARG A 132 -24.25 -8.47 18.30
CA ARG A 132 -24.68 -8.82 16.94
C ARG A 132 -24.00 -7.91 15.92
N VAL A 133 -23.46 -8.51 14.86
CA VAL A 133 -22.70 -7.79 13.82
C VAL A 133 -23.50 -6.68 13.13
N ARG A 134 -24.85 -6.78 13.09
CA ARG A 134 -25.70 -5.70 12.57
C ARG A 134 -25.54 -4.38 13.35
N THR A 135 -25.10 -4.43 14.61
CA THR A 135 -24.88 -3.25 15.48
C THR A 135 -23.43 -2.73 15.41
N TYR A 136 -22.56 -3.40 14.66
CA TYR A 136 -21.17 -2.99 14.50
C TYR A 136 -21.06 -1.75 13.61
N SER A 137 -20.12 -0.86 13.96
CA SER A 137 -19.67 0.21 13.06
C SER A 137 -19.01 -0.38 11.81
N MET A 138 -18.76 0.43 10.79
CA MET A 138 -18.03 0.00 9.60
C MET A 138 -16.65 -0.52 9.99
N GLY A 139 -15.91 0.22 10.84
CA GLY A 139 -14.59 -0.19 11.34
C GLY A 139 -14.62 -1.53 12.06
N MET A 140 -15.60 -1.77 12.93
CA MET A 140 -15.76 -3.07 13.60
C MET A 140 -16.04 -4.20 12.59
N LYS A 141 -16.80 -3.94 11.53
CA LYS A 141 -17.03 -4.93 10.46
C LYS A 141 -15.78 -5.24 9.67
N GLN A 142 -14.99 -4.22 9.32
CA GLN A 142 -13.69 -4.40 8.64
C GLN A 142 -12.72 -5.20 9.51
N ARG A 143 -12.63 -4.89 10.80
CA ARG A 143 -11.81 -5.64 11.77
C ARG A 143 -12.27 -7.09 11.91
N LEU A 144 -13.57 -7.35 11.93
CA LEU A 144 -14.09 -8.72 11.94
C LEU A 144 -13.77 -9.46 10.64
N GLY A 145 -13.83 -8.78 9.48
CA GLY A 145 -13.38 -9.33 8.20
C GLY A 145 -11.90 -9.72 8.22
N LEU A 146 -11.06 -8.86 8.80
CA LEU A 146 -9.65 -9.15 8.99
C LEU A 146 -9.42 -10.30 9.98
N ALA A 147 -10.19 -10.38 11.07
CA ALA A 147 -10.16 -11.53 11.99
C ALA A 147 -10.49 -12.85 11.29
N ILE A 148 -11.46 -12.85 10.38
CA ILE A 148 -11.79 -14.00 9.54
C ILE A 148 -10.59 -14.37 8.64
N ALA A 149 -9.96 -13.39 8.00
CA ALA A 149 -8.78 -13.62 7.17
C ALA A 149 -7.58 -14.17 7.96
N LEU A 150 -7.48 -13.84 9.25
CA LEU A 150 -6.41 -14.30 10.15
C LEU A 150 -6.68 -15.64 10.83
N LEU A 151 -7.90 -16.17 10.73
CA LEU A 151 -8.39 -17.26 11.58
C LEU A 151 -7.56 -18.54 11.48
N HIS A 152 -7.07 -18.86 10.30
CA HIS A 152 -6.25 -20.07 10.00
C HIS A 152 -4.73 -19.80 9.98
N ASP A 153 -4.29 -18.67 10.54
CA ASP A 153 -2.89 -18.26 10.65
C ASP A 153 -2.12 -18.22 9.31
N PRO A 154 -2.56 -17.41 8.34
CA PRO A 154 -1.99 -17.38 7.00
C PRO A 154 -0.57 -16.80 6.98
N ASP A 155 0.22 -17.21 5.95
CA ASP A 155 1.53 -16.62 5.66
C ASP A 155 1.40 -15.31 4.85
N LEU A 156 0.35 -15.22 4.01
CA LEU A 156 0.06 -14.09 3.15
C LEU A 156 -1.35 -13.56 3.43
N LEU A 157 -1.46 -12.26 3.65
CA LEU A 157 -2.73 -11.52 3.71
C LEU A 157 -2.90 -10.71 2.43
N ILE A 158 -4.04 -10.86 1.76
CA ILE A 158 -4.43 -10.06 0.59
C ILE A 158 -5.68 -9.26 0.94
N LEU A 159 -5.55 -7.94 1.02
CA LEU A 159 -6.59 -7.05 1.50
C LEU A 159 -6.91 -6.01 0.42
N ASP A 160 -8.15 -6.04 -0.06
CA ASP A 160 -8.62 -5.09 -1.08
C ASP A 160 -9.29 -3.89 -0.40
N GLU A 161 -8.64 -2.72 -0.47
CA GLU A 161 -9.12 -1.45 0.10
C GLU A 161 -9.51 -1.56 1.59
N PRO A 162 -8.63 -2.08 2.50
CA PRO A 162 -9.01 -2.42 3.87
C PRO A 162 -9.45 -1.23 4.74
N ALA A 163 -9.04 0.00 4.39
CA ALA A 163 -9.38 1.22 5.10
C ALA A 163 -10.61 1.96 4.51
N ASN A 164 -11.17 1.44 3.40
CA ASN A 164 -12.26 2.12 2.71
C ASN A 164 -13.51 2.26 3.59
N GLY A 165 -14.05 3.49 3.68
CA GLY A 165 -15.25 3.80 4.46
C GLY A 165 -15.03 3.88 5.97
N LEU A 166 -13.80 3.88 6.43
CA LEU A 166 -13.47 4.15 7.83
C LEU A 166 -13.40 5.66 8.09
N ASP A 167 -13.68 6.05 9.33
CA ASP A 167 -13.40 7.38 9.83
C ASP A 167 -11.88 7.57 10.07
N PRO A 168 -11.38 8.80 10.24
CA PRO A 168 -9.94 9.04 10.43
C PRO A 168 -9.30 8.24 11.57
N ALA A 169 -10.01 8.04 12.67
CA ALA A 169 -9.51 7.22 13.79
C ALA A 169 -9.40 5.75 13.40
N GLY A 170 -10.42 5.20 12.72
CA GLY A 170 -10.43 3.83 12.22
C GLY A 170 -9.33 3.55 11.18
N ILE A 171 -8.99 4.55 10.35
CA ILE A 171 -7.87 4.46 9.40
C ILE A 171 -6.54 4.31 10.16
N VAL A 172 -6.31 5.13 11.19
CA VAL A 172 -5.09 5.05 12.02
C VAL A 172 -4.97 3.68 12.67
N GLU A 173 -6.06 3.23 13.31
CA GLU A 173 -6.08 1.92 13.97
C GLU A 173 -5.87 0.75 13.00
N MET A 174 -6.45 0.81 11.80
CA MET A 174 -6.22 -0.21 10.76
C MET A 174 -4.76 -0.22 10.30
N ARG A 175 -4.14 0.95 10.12
CA ARG A 175 -2.73 1.06 9.75
C ARG A 175 -1.81 0.44 10.79
N ASP A 176 -2.02 0.75 12.06
CA ASP A 176 -1.21 0.22 13.15
C ASP A 176 -1.33 -1.30 13.22
N LEU A 177 -2.54 -1.84 13.08
CA LEU A 177 -2.79 -3.27 13.04
C LEU A 177 -2.06 -3.94 11.85
N LEU A 178 -2.07 -3.35 10.65
CA LEU A 178 -1.37 -3.90 9.50
C LEU A 178 0.16 -3.87 9.68
N ARG A 179 0.70 -2.83 10.32
CA ARG A 179 2.13 -2.76 10.68
C ARG A 179 2.52 -3.86 11.66
N GLU A 180 1.73 -4.07 12.71
CA GLU A 180 1.96 -5.13 13.70
C GLU A 180 1.95 -6.51 13.06
N LEU A 181 1.01 -6.77 12.15
CA LEU A 181 0.96 -8.03 11.40
C LEU A 181 2.21 -8.24 10.53
N ALA A 182 2.66 -7.21 9.83
CA ALA A 182 3.90 -7.29 9.04
C ALA A 182 5.13 -7.47 9.94
N ALA A 183 5.22 -6.75 11.06
CA ALA A 183 6.29 -6.87 12.05
C ALA A 183 6.34 -8.27 12.70
N SER A 184 5.20 -8.97 12.79
CA SER A 184 5.14 -10.36 13.25
C SER A 184 5.65 -11.39 12.22
N GLY A 185 6.11 -10.94 11.04
CA GLY A 185 6.66 -11.78 9.98
C GLY A 185 5.65 -12.21 8.91
N LYS A 186 4.41 -11.72 8.96
CA LYS A 186 3.42 -11.98 7.89
C LYS A 186 3.69 -11.11 6.67
N THR A 187 3.43 -11.65 5.49
CA THR A 187 3.39 -10.83 4.27
C THR A 187 2.00 -10.24 4.13
N VAL A 188 1.93 -8.91 3.96
CA VAL A 188 0.66 -8.19 3.82
C VAL A 188 0.65 -7.47 2.47
N PHE A 189 -0.27 -7.83 1.59
CA PHE A 189 -0.53 -7.20 0.30
C PHE A 189 -1.82 -6.41 0.41
N ILE A 190 -1.76 -5.09 0.25
CA ILE A 190 -2.94 -4.23 0.29
C ILE A 190 -3.12 -3.52 -1.04
N SER A 191 -4.35 -3.42 -1.52
CA SER A 191 -4.70 -2.45 -2.55
C SER A 191 -5.20 -1.16 -1.92
N SER A 192 -4.92 -0.02 -2.54
CA SER A 192 -5.52 1.26 -2.18
C SER A 192 -5.57 2.20 -3.38
N HIS A 193 -6.51 3.13 -3.34
CA HIS A 193 -6.53 4.32 -4.21
C HIS A 193 -6.09 5.57 -3.43
N VAL A 194 -5.87 5.48 -2.12
CA VAL A 194 -5.42 6.58 -1.25
C VAL A 194 -3.92 6.43 -1.02
N LEU A 195 -3.15 7.25 -1.76
CA LEU A 195 -1.70 7.14 -1.79
C LEU A 195 -1.04 7.55 -0.47
N SER A 196 -1.59 8.56 0.20
CA SER A 196 -1.09 9.05 1.50
C SER A 196 -1.17 7.99 2.61
N GLU A 197 -2.17 7.11 2.59
CA GLU A 197 -2.26 5.99 3.54
C GLU A 197 -1.16 4.97 3.32
N VAL A 198 -0.94 4.59 2.06
CA VAL A 198 0.07 3.59 1.69
C VAL A 198 1.49 4.10 1.93
N GLN A 199 1.74 5.39 1.65
CA GLN A 199 3.00 6.05 1.94
C GLN A 199 3.42 5.89 3.41
N GLN A 200 2.46 5.88 4.32
CA GLN A 200 2.73 5.80 5.75
C GLN A 200 3.06 4.40 6.23
N ILE A 201 2.56 3.34 5.59
CA ILE A 201 2.66 1.97 6.13
C ILE A 201 3.45 0.99 5.26
N CYS A 202 3.44 1.17 3.93
CA CYS A 202 4.06 0.20 3.04
C CYS A 202 5.57 0.40 2.94
N THR A 203 6.29 -0.71 2.83
CA THR A 203 7.74 -0.70 2.58
C THR A 203 8.06 -0.54 1.10
N ARG A 204 7.26 -1.20 0.25
CA ARG A 204 7.34 -1.13 -1.21
C ARG A 204 5.95 -0.97 -1.80
N VAL A 205 5.89 -0.41 -2.98
CA VAL A 205 4.63 -0.20 -3.71
C VAL A 205 4.77 -0.54 -5.17
N ALA A 206 3.68 -1.01 -5.76
CA ALA A 206 3.48 -1.07 -7.20
C ALA A 206 2.37 -0.09 -7.59
N ILE A 207 2.66 0.77 -8.54
CA ILE A 207 1.71 1.71 -9.13
C ILE A 207 1.19 1.11 -10.42
N ILE A 208 -0.13 0.98 -10.55
CA ILE A 208 -0.79 0.51 -11.77
C ILE A 208 -1.72 1.57 -12.34
N ASN A 209 -1.78 1.64 -13.66
CA ASN A 209 -2.71 2.48 -14.39
C ASN A 209 -3.20 1.73 -15.63
N HIS A 210 -4.51 1.81 -15.95
CA HIS A 210 -5.12 1.15 -17.12
C HIS A 210 -4.73 -0.33 -17.31
N GLY A 211 -4.61 -1.08 -16.20
CA GLY A 211 -4.26 -2.50 -16.20
C GLY A 211 -2.76 -2.80 -16.36
N ARG A 212 -1.91 -1.79 -16.47
CA ARG A 212 -0.46 -1.92 -16.66
C ARG A 212 0.31 -1.48 -15.43
N LEU A 213 1.42 -2.15 -15.19
CA LEU A 213 2.37 -1.72 -14.18
C LEU A 213 3.10 -0.47 -14.67
N VAL A 214 3.04 0.60 -13.89
CA VAL A 214 3.76 1.85 -14.16
C VAL A 214 5.12 1.81 -13.46
N ARG A 215 5.15 1.47 -12.17
CA ARG A 215 6.39 1.42 -11.38
C ARG A 215 6.26 0.50 -10.17
N VAL A 216 7.39 -0.12 -9.80
CA VAL A 216 7.57 -0.79 -8.49
C VAL A 216 8.80 -0.20 -7.85
N ALA A 217 8.70 0.26 -6.59
CA ALA A 217 9.86 0.78 -5.85
C ALA A 217 9.61 0.75 -4.33
N PRO A 218 10.67 0.83 -3.51
CA PRO A 218 10.56 1.19 -2.11
C PRO A 218 9.89 2.56 -1.95
N VAL A 219 8.98 2.70 -0.98
CA VAL A 219 8.30 3.99 -0.71
C VAL A 219 9.34 5.08 -0.41
N ALA A 220 10.34 4.77 0.40
CA ALA A 220 11.41 5.71 0.75
C ALA A 220 12.17 6.24 -0.47
N GLU A 221 12.34 5.43 -1.53
CA GLU A 221 12.99 5.86 -2.78
C GLU A 221 12.07 6.79 -3.60
N LEU A 222 10.77 6.50 -3.62
CA LEU A 222 9.81 7.29 -4.39
C LEU A 222 9.63 8.70 -3.82
N ILE A 223 9.50 8.81 -2.50
CA ILE A 223 9.22 10.09 -1.83
C ILE A 223 10.45 11.00 -1.73
N GLN A 224 11.65 10.50 -1.95
CA GLN A 224 12.84 11.33 -2.03
C GLN A 224 12.89 12.05 -3.37
N ALA A 225 13.07 13.38 -3.33
CA ALA A 225 13.45 14.17 -4.49
C ALA A 225 14.97 14.31 -4.50
N PRO A 226 15.72 13.49 -5.27
CA PRO A 226 17.18 13.48 -5.21
C PRO A 226 17.75 14.87 -5.52
N GLY A 227 18.45 15.45 -4.54
CA GLY A 227 19.14 16.72 -4.71
C GLY A 227 18.29 17.97 -4.60
N GLU A 228 16.96 17.87 -4.39
CA GLU A 228 16.12 19.02 -4.08
C GLU A 228 16.01 19.24 -2.56
N TYR A 229 16.03 20.51 -2.15
CA TYR A 229 15.93 20.95 -0.76
C TYR A 229 14.88 22.03 -0.61
N GLU A 230 14.22 22.03 0.53
CA GLU A 230 13.34 23.09 1.00
C GLU A 230 14.11 23.97 1.97
N VAL A 231 14.11 25.27 1.72
CA VAL A 231 14.76 26.27 2.55
C VAL A 231 13.69 27.20 3.09
N LYS A 232 13.53 27.25 4.40
CA LYS A 232 12.68 28.20 5.08
C LYS A 232 13.48 29.46 5.41
N VAL A 233 12.98 30.62 4.96
CA VAL A 233 13.62 31.91 5.12
C VAL A 233 12.58 33.03 5.07
N ASP A 234 12.84 34.17 5.68
CA ASP A 234 11.92 35.33 5.72
C ASP A 234 11.60 35.91 4.33
N THR A 235 12.57 35.85 3.40
CA THR A 235 12.45 36.45 2.05
C THR A 235 12.62 35.37 0.94
N PRO A 236 11.67 34.42 0.77
CA PRO A 236 11.85 33.31 -0.14
C PRO A 236 11.98 33.70 -1.61
N ARG A 237 11.30 34.79 -2.04
CA ARG A 237 11.39 35.27 -3.44
C ARG A 237 12.77 35.85 -3.78
N GLU A 238 13.36 36.60 -2.85
CA GLU A 238 14.69 37.18 -3.00
C GLU A 238 15.77 36.09 -3.03
N LEU A 239 15.68 35.14 -2.09
CA LEU A 239 16.59 34.01 -2.07
C LEU A 239 16.48 33.15 -3.33
N ALA A 240 15.29 32.84 -3.82
CA ALA A 240 15.11 32.10 -5.06
C ALA A 240 15.72 32.83 -6.26
N ALA A 241 15.59 34.17 -6.32
CA ALA A 241 16.22 34.96 -7.38
C ALA A 241 17.76 34.91 -7.31
N ALA A 242 18.32 35.02 -6.11
CA ALA A 242 19.76 34.94 -5.89
C ALA A 242 20.32 33.55 -6.24
N LEU A 243 19.60 32.48 -5.84
CA LEU A 243 20.00 31.10 -6.13
C LEU A 243 19.97 30.77 -7.62
N ARG A 244 19.05 31.30 -8.40
CA ARG A 244 18.99 31.10 -9.87
C ARG A 244 20.23 31.57 -10.61
N LEU A 245 21.00 32.46 -10.03
CA LEU A 245 22.28 32.90 -10.60
C LEU A 245 23.38 31.83 -10.47
N GLN A 246 23.15 30.79 -9.64
CA GLN A 246 24.10 29.72 -9.46
C GLN A 246 23.91 28.62 -10.52
N PRO A 247 24.97 28.05 -11.09
CA PRO A 247 24.87 27.00 -12.12
C PRO A 247 24.11 25.74 -11.65
N TRP A 248 24.17 25.46 -10.35
CA TRP A 248 23.57 24.28 -9.72
C TRP A 248 22.12 24.50 -9.22
N ALA A 249 21.61 25.75 -9.24
CA ALA A 249 20.29 26.08 -8.68
C ALA A 249 19.41 26.87 -9.68
N ARG A 250 19.55 26.66 -10.97
CA ARG A 250 18.81 27.38 -12.03
C ARG A 250 17.31 27.27 -11.90
N ASP A 251 16.82 26.15 -11.34
CA ASP A 251 15.40 25.85 -11.15
C ASP A 251 14.88 26.29 -9.77
N ALA A 252 15.68 27.05 -9.00
CA ALA A 252 15.27 27.54 -7.69
C ALA A 252 13.99 28.37 -7.80
N ARG A 253 13.01 28.06 -6.96
CA ARG A 253 11.70 28.70 -6.97
C ARG A 253 11.14 28.92 -5.56
N ALA A 254 10.36 29.97 -5.40
CA ALA A 254 9.61 30.21 -4.17
C ALA A 254 8.22 29.60 -4.32
N GLU A 255 7.87 28.71 -3.39
CA GLU A 255 6.62 27.94 -3.37
C GLU A 255 6.16 27.83 -1.92
N ASP A 256 4.90 28.20 -1.62
CA ASP A 256 4.28 28.11 -0.29
C ASP A 256 5.11 28.67 0.88
N GLY A 257 5.82 29.79 0.64
CA GLY A 257 6.64 30.43 1.66
C GLY A 257 8.02 29.79 1.89
N LEU A 258 8.38 28.81 1.10
CA LEU A 258 9.67 28.11 1.10
C LEU A 258 10.43 28.41 -0.20
N VAL A 259 11.71 28.11 -0.20
CA VAL A 259 12.49 28.04 -1.44
C VAL A 259 12.83 26.59 -1.74
N ILE A 260 12.41 26.14 -2.92
CA ILE A 260 12.80 24.85 -3.45
C ILE A 260 14.03 25.05 -4.34
N THR A 261 15.10 24.32 -4.05
CA THR A 261 16.36 24.45 -4.78
C THR A 261 17.14 23.14 -4.76
N THR A 262 18.06 22.98 -5.70
CA THR A 262 19.11 21.98 -5.61
C THR A 262 20.24 22.47 -4.70
N ALA A 263 21.18 21.60 -4.37
CA ALA A 263 22.34 21.90 -3.54
C ALA A 263 23.65 21.74 -4.35
N PRO A 264 24.72 22.47 -4.00
CA PRO A 264 26.05 22.19 -4.51
C PRO A 264 26.41 20.72 -4.23
N ASP A 265 26.89 19.99 -5.24
CA ASP A 265 27.22 18.57 -5.14
C ASP A 265 26.08 17.66 -4.62
N GLY A 266 24.82 18.13 -4.69
CA GLY A 266 23.65 17.41 -4.19
C GLY A 266 23.60 17.26 -2.67
N ARG A 267 24.36 18.05 -1.91
CA ARG A 267 24.51 17.91 -0.45
C ARG A 267 23.94 19.12 0.29
N GLY A 268 22.93 18.92 1.12
CA GLY A 268 22.32 19.98 1.93
C GLY A 268 23.32 20.75 2.82
N ARG A 269 24.40 20.09 3.30
CA ARG A 269 25.47 20.75 4.04
C ARG A 269 26.16 21.86 3.23
N GLU A 270 26.40 21.61 1.95
CA GLU A 270 27.05 22.59 1.07
C GLU A 270 26.09 23.73 0.74
N LEU A 271 24.79 23.41 0.63
CA LEU A 271 23.75 24.44 0.51
C LEU A 271 23.72 25.38 1.73
N ILE A 272 23.73 24.82 2.96
CA ILE A 272 23.77 25.61 4.19
C ILE A 272 25.00 26.52 4.22
N LYS A 273 26.20 25.98 3.93
CA LYS A 273 27.43 26.79 3.87
C LYS A 273 27.33 27.94 2.87
N PHE A 274 26.77 27.65 1.68
CA PHE A 274 26.57 28.66 0.65
C PHE A 274 25.65 29.76 1.15
N LEU A 275 24.49 29.44 1.72
CA LEU A 275 23.52 30.39 2.23
C LEU A 275 24.14 31.34 3.27
N VAL A 276 24.80 30.77 4.28
CA VAL A 276 25.44 31.55 5.37
C VAL A 276 26.57 32.43 4.82
N ALA A 277 27.41 31.94 3.91
CA ALA A 277 28.49 32.69 3.31
C ALA A 277 28.00 33.90 2.48
N HIS A 278 26.76 33.85 1.98
CA HIS A 278 26.15 34.94 1.20
C HIS A 278 25.15 35.79 2.03
N GLY A 279 25.17 35.67 3.34
CA GLY A 279 24.38 36.49 4.25
C GLY A 279 22.89 36.09 4.34
N HIS A 280 22.54 34.87 3.93
CA HIS A 280 21.23 34.30 4.12
C HIS A 280 21.20 33.44 5.38
N GLU A 281 20.27 33.72 6.28
CA GLU A 281 20.08 32.98 7.54
C GLU A 281 18.80 32.11 7.43
N PRO A 282 18.91 30.85 7.01
CA PRO A 282 17.74 29.98 6.89
C PRO A 282 17.30 29.49 8.27
N ASP A 283 15.97 29.53 8.54
CA ASP A 283 15.36 28.91 9.72
C ASP A 283 15.49 27.40 9.70
N ALA A 284 15.38 26.82 8.49
CA ALA A 284 15.50 25.37 8.25
C ALA A 284 15.92 25.08 6.83
N VAL A 285 16.69 23.98 6.67
CA VAL A 285 17.02 23.37 5.39
C VAL A 285 16.77 21.90 5.51
N SER A 286 15.81 21.36 4.74
CA SER A 286 15.43 19.96 4.72
C SER A 286 15.42 19.40 3.29
N PRO A 287 15.71 18.11 3.09
CA PRO A 287 15.45 17.47 1.80
C PRO A 287 13.98 17.62 1.42
N LYS A 288 13.72 17.97 0.15
CA LYS A 288 12.34 18.01 -0.34
C LYS A 288 11.77 16.59 -0.41
N HIS A 289 10.62 16.41 0.18
CA HIS A 289 9.84 15.20 0.04
C HIS A 289 8.74 15.43 -0.99
N ARG A 290 8.57 14.46 -1.88
CA ARG A 290 7.42 14.41 -2.79
C ARG A 290 6.36 13.52 -2.18
N ASP A 291 5.13 13.92 -2.27
CA ASP A 291 4.03 13.01 -1.93
C ASP A 291 3.85 11.97 -3.04
N LEU A 292 3.41 10.77 -2.65
CA LEU A 292 3.09 9.72 -3.65
C LEU A 292 2.01 10.20 -4.63
N GLU A 293 1.17 11.16 -4.26
CA GLU A 293 0.16 11.77 -5.14
C GLU A 293 0.82 12.52 -6.29
N ASP A 294 1.81 13.38 -6.01
CA ASP A 294 2.55 14.12 -7.04
C ASP A 294 3.28 13.17 -8.00
N ILE A 295 3.88 12.13 -7.43
CA ILE A 295 4.60 11.11 -8.19
C ILE A 295 3.62 10.35 -9.09
N PHE A 296 2.47 9.96 -8.54
CA PHE A 296 1.44 9.25 -9.29
C PHE A 296 0.94 10.10 -10.46
N LEU A 297 0.62 11.38 -10.23
CA LEU A 297 0.17 12.29 -11.29
C LEU A 297 1.24 12.43 -12.37
N SER A 298 2.49 12.65 -12.00
CA SER A 298 3.60 12.78 -12.97
C SER A 298 3.83 11.52 -13.81
N LEU A 299 3.58 10.34 -13.24
CA LEU A 299 3.74 9.05 -13.94
C LEU A 299 2.53 8.69 -14.81
N THR A 300 1.35 9.25 -14.52
CA THR A 300 0.10 8.90 -15.21
C THR A 300 -0.31 9.95 -16.24
N GLU A 301 0.09 11.23 -16.11
CA GLU A 301 -0.18 12.28 -17.10
C GLU A 301 0.57 12.08 -18.42
N GLY A 302 1.70 11.38 -18.41
CA GLY A 302 2.45 11.02 -19.61
C GLY A 302 1.78 9.97 -20.50
N ASP A 303 0.74 9.27 -20.01
CA ASP A 303 0.09 8.14 -20.70
C ASP A 303 -1.24 8.53 -21.37
N THR A 304 -1.62 9.81 -21.38
CA THR A 304 -2.85 10.32 -22.02
C THR A 304 -2.68 10.69 -23.49
N GLY A 305 -1.57 10.32 -24.12
CA GLY A 305 -1.25 10.59 -25.53
C GLY A 305 -1.12 9.32 -26.36
N ASN A 306 -2.23 8.63 -26.68
CA ASN A 306 -2.51 8.05 -27.99
C ASN A 306 -3.89 7.37 -27.99
#